data_4c7aea733a30f8cb7042c05d10ff9eac
#
_entry.id   4c7aea733a30f8cb7042c05d10ff9eac
#
_cell.length_a   1.000
_cell.length_b   1.000
_cell.length_c   1.000
_cell.angle_alpha   90.00
_cell.angle_beta   90.00
_cell.angle_gamma   90.00
#
_symmetry.space_group_name_H-M   'P 1'
#
loop_
_entity.id
_entity.type
_entity.pdbx_description
1 polymer ?
#
loop_
_entity_poly.entity_id
_entity_poly.type
_entity_poly.pdbx_seq_one_letter_code
_entity_poly.pdbx_strand_id
1 'polypeptide(L)'
;MIRLTTNQGTIELELDSEKAPITAKNFERYVTEGFYDGTIFHRVIKGFMIQGGGFTAGMSEKQTHDPIVNEAKNGLKNDKYTIAMARTSDPDSATAQFFINVANNDFLNYNPGNPGYAVFGRVTKGTEVVDAIAKVRTGRRGWYDDVPLEDIVILKAEALSQGLRAQPAPGERTCKGKGIA
;
A
#
# COMPACT_ATOMS: atom_id res chain seq x y z
N MET A 1 5.22 -4.08 9.71
CA MET A 1 4.54 -5.02 8.78
C MET A 1 3.07 -4.70 8.68
N ILE A 2 2.56 -4.72 7.50
CA ILE A 2 1.14 -4.48 7.20
C ILE A 2 0.60 -5.70 6.47
N ARG A 3 -0.61 -6.12 6.83
CA ARG A 3 -1.31 -7.18 6.11
C ARG A 3 -2.55 -6.63 5.44
N LEU A 4 -2.66 -6.88 4.13
CA LEU A 4 -3.86 -6.58 3.36
C LEU A 4 -4.55 -7.90 3.04
N THR A 5 -5.72 -8.10 3.59
CA THR A 5 -6.54 -9.27 3.29
C THR A 5 -7.52 -8.87 2.20
N THR A 6 -7.37 -9.46 1.02
CA THR A 6 -8.21 -9.13 -0.13
C THR A 6 -9.07 -10.33 -0.51
N ASN A 7 -10.07 -10.12 -1.35
CA ASN A 7 -10.87 -11.21 -1.87
C ASN A 7 -10.12 -12.06 -2.91
N GLN A 8 -8.87 -11.72 -3.19
CA GLN A 8 -7.98 -12.53 -4.06
C GLN A 8 -6.88 -13.20 -3.26
N GLY A 9 -6.76 -12.93 -1.98
CA GLY A 9 -5.74 -13.49 -1.11
C GLY A 9 -5.09 -12.43 -0.26
N THR A 10 -4.08 -12.82 0.50
CA THR A 10 -3.41 -11.96 1.48
C THR A 10 -2.08 -11.46 0.93
N ILE A 11 -1.82 -10.16 1.16
CA ILE A 11 -0.56 -9.50 0.80
C ILE A 11 0.02 -8.93 2.08
N GLU A 12 1.32 -9.19 2.33
CA GLU A 12 2.02 -8.57 3.45
C GLU A 12 3.09 -7.64 2.94
N LEU A 13 3.20 -6.50 3.62
CA LEU A 13 4.07 -5.40 3.23
C LEU A 13 5.01 -5.06 4.38
N GLU A 14 6.25 -4.77 4.04
CA GLU A 14 7.20 -4.17 4.98
C GLU A 14 7.37 -2.71 4.61
N LEU A 15 7.11 -1.81 5.55
CA LEU A 15 7.27 -0.37 5.32
C LEU A 15 8.68 0.06 5.69
N ASP A 16 9.25 0.98 4.89
CA ASP A 16 10.60 1.50 5.12
C ASP A 16 10.48 2.82 5.88
N SER A 17 10.41 2.73 7.21
CA SER A 17 10.25 3.90 8.06
C SER A 17 11.53 4.72 8.19
N GLU A 18 12.67 4.18 7.78
CA GLU A 18 13.94 4.91 7.78
C GLU A 18 14.04 5.86 6.61
N LYS A 19 13.76 5.37 5.41
CA LYS A 19 13.94 6.16 4.19
C LYS A 19 12.68 6.92 3.78
N ALA A 20 11.51 6.48 4.25
CA ALA A 20 10.24 7.15 3.95
C ALA A 20 9.42 7.30 5.23
N PRO A 21 9.93 8.03 6.24
CA PRO A 21 9.26 8.11 7.54
C PRO A 21 7.89 8.76 7.48
N ILE A 22 7.74 9.82 6.72
CA ILE A 22 6.45 10.54 6.61
C ILE A 22 5.45 9.68 5.86
N THR A 23 5.86 9.09 4.75
CA THR A 23 4.98 8.29 3.90
C THR A 23 4.56 7.00 4.60
N ALA A 24 5.52 6.31 5.23
CA ALA A 24 5.23 5.07 5.96
C ALA A 24 4.26 5.33 7.11
N LYS A 25 4.46 6.40 7.86
CA LYS A 25 3.59 6.76 8.98
C LYS A 25 2.20 7.14 8.49
N ASN A 26 2.12 7.86 7.38
CA ASN A 26 0.86 8.24 6.76
C ASN A 26 0.05 6.99 6.37
N PHE A 27 0.69 6.06 5.71
CA PHE A 27 0.04 4.82 5.30
C PHE A 27 -0.42 4.01 6.52
N GLU A 28 0.45 3.87 7.50
CA GLU A 28 0.12 3.14 8.74
C GLU A 28 -1.05 3.78 9.47
N ARG A 29 -1.14 5.10 9.47
CA ARG A 29 -2.24 5.82 10.08
C ARG A 29 -3.56 5.45 9.42
N TYR A 30 -3.62 5.42 8.09
CA TYR A 30 -4.83 5.01 7.38
C TYR A 30 -5.18 3.56 7.68
N VAL A 31 -4.18 2.70 7.79
CA VAL A 31 -4.40 1.29 8.13
C VAL A 31 -5.03 1.16 9.52
N THR A 32 -4.45 1.83 10.52
CA THR A 32 -4.94 1.71 11.90
C THR A 32 -6.31 2.36 12.09
N GLU A 33 -6.67 3.34 11.26
CA GLU A 33 -7.99 3.96 11.30
C GLU A 33 -9.06 3.13 10.60
N GLY A 34 -8.68 2.04 9.94
CA GLY A 34 -9.64 1.23 9.18
C GLY A 34 -10.04 1.86 7.86
N PHE A 35 -9.29 2.86 7.38
CA PHE A 35 -9.64 3.59 6.17
C PHE A 35 -9.68 2.68 4.94
N TYR A 36 -8.73 1.75 4.84
CA TYR A 36 -8.62 0.89 3.65
C TYR A 36 -9.62 -0.26 3.64
N ASP A 37 -10.27 -0.53 4.77
CA ASP A 37 -11.26 -1.61 4.82
C ASP A 37 -12.41 -1.30 3.89
N GLY A 38 -12.71 -2.20 2.97
CA GLY A 38 -13.77 -2.03 2.00
C GLY A 38 -13.38 -1.22 0.77
N THR A 39 -12.14 -0.76 0.66
CA THR A 39 -11.68 -0.07 -0.56
C THR A 39 -11.26 -1.09 -1.61
N ILE A 40 -11.19 -0.65 -2.86
CA ILE A 40 -10.89 -1.52 -3.99
C ILE A 40 -9.58 -1.12 -4.68
N PHE A 41 -9.02 -2.07 -5.43
CA PHE A 41 -8.01 -1.76 -6.43
C PHE A 41 -8.74 -1.29 -7.68
N HIS A 42 -8.89 0.00 -7.82
CA HIS A 42 -9.73 0.59 -8.87
C HIS A 42 -9.00 0.82 -10.19
N ARG A 43 -7.69 0.59 -10.23
CA ARG A 43 -6.91 0.77 -11.45
C ARG A 43 -5.83 -0.31 -11.50
N VAL A 44 -5.93 -1.17 -12.51
CA VAL A 44 -5.01 -2.30 -12.69
C VAL A 44 -4.53 -2.28 -14.12
N ILE A 45 -3.22 -2.17 -14.31
CA ILE A 45 -2.62 -2.19 -15.64
C ILE A 45 -1.57 -3.30 -15.66
N LYS A 46 -1.85 -4.33 -16.45
CA LYS A 46 -0.96 -5.49 -16.58
C LYS A 46 0.43 -5.05 -17.00
N GLY A 47 1.45 -5.57 -16.35
CA GLY A 47 2.84 -5.24 -16.67
C GLY A 47 3.28 -3.87 -16.18
N PHE A 48 2.44 -3.19 -15.41
CA PHE A 48 2.76 -1.87 -14.88
C PHE A 48 2.55 -1.82 -13.37
N MET A 49 1.28 -1.71 -12.91
CA MET A 49 1.02 -1.57 -11.47
C MET A 49 -0.44 -1.91 -11.15
N ILE A 50 -0.72 -2.11 -9.86
CA ILE A 50 -2.07 -2.19 -9.33
C ILE A 50 -2.24 -1.06 -8.31
N GLN A 51 -3.33 -0.30 -8.44
CA GLN A 51 -3.55 0.92 -7.64
C GLN A 51 -4.88 0.83 -6.90
N GLY A 52 -4.87 1.25 -5.65
CA GLY A 52 -6.08 1.23 -4.83
C GLY A 52 -5.99 2.12 -3.62
N GLY A 53 -6.95 1.94 -2.72
CA GLY A 53 -6.95 2.62 -1.43
C GLY A 53 -7.67 3.95 -1.40
N GLY A 54 -8.42 4.30 -2.46
CA GLY A 54 -9.12 5.59 -2.48
C GLY A 54 -10.62 5.49 -2.74
N PHE A 55 -11.08 4.37 -3.28
CA PHE A 55 -12.47 4.21 -3.68
C PHE A 55 -13.10 3.00 -3.03
N THR A 56 -14.39 3.10 -2.73
CA THR A 56 -15.19 1.96 -2.31
C THR A 56 -15.73 1.22 -3.53
N ALA A 57 -16.40 0.08 -3.31
CA ALA A 57 -16.89 -0.77 -4.40
C ALA A 57 -17.80 -0.06 -5.40
N GLY A 58 -18.49 0.99 -5.00
CA GLY A 58 -19.33 1.77 -5.91
C GLY A 58 -18.59 2.86 -6.66
N MET A 59 -17.26 2.86 -6.63
CA MET A 59 -16.43 3.93 -7.20
C MET A 59 -16.67 5.28 -6.52
N SER A 60 -17.02 5.25 -5.23
CA SER A 60 -17.12 6.45 -4.40
C SER A 60 -15.79 6.73 -3.75
N GLU A 61 -15.27 7.93 -3.98
CA GLU A 61 -14.00 8.35 -3.39
C GLU A 61 -14.19 8.68 -1.92
N LYS A 62 -13.28 8.18 -1.07
CA LYS A 62 -13.34 8.44 0.36
C LYS A 62 -12.60 9.74 0.69
N GLN A 63 -13.09 10.43 1.71
CA GLN A 63 -12.42 11.63 2.21
C GLN A 63 -11.12 11.27 2.91
N THR A 64 -10.07 12.07 2.66
CA THR A 64 -8.73 11.80 3.17
C THR A 64 -8.28 12.89 4.11
N HIS A 65 -7.17 12.62 4.80
CA HIS A 65 -6.43 13.64 5.55
C HIS A 65 -5.68 14.54 4.59
N ASP A 66 -4.99 15.53 5.13
CA ASP A 66 -4.21 16.46 4.32
C ASP A 66 -3.10 15.73 3.56
N PRO A 67 -2.69 16.27 2.41
CA PRO A 67 -1.59 15.69 1.63
C PRO A 67 -0.27 15.72 2.39
N ILE A 68 0.65 14.84 1.97
CA ILE A 68 1.98 14.76 2.55
C ILE A 68 3.03 15.15 1.52
N VAL A 69 4.22 15.50 2.03
CA VAL A 69 5.36 15.85 1.20
C VAL A 69 5.86 14.60 0.46
N ASN A 70 6.38 14.81 -0.75
CA ASN A 70 6.93 13.73 -1.58
C ASN A 70 8.33 13.35 -1.09
N GLU A 71 8.50 12.09 -0.70
CA GLU A 71 9.78 11.57 -0.23
C GLU A 71 10.52 10.75 -1.29
N ALA A 72 10.21 10.93 -2.58
CA ALA A 72 10.80 10.10 -3.65
C ALA A 72 12.31 10.26 -3.77
N LYS A 73 12.89 11.31 -3.19
CA LYS A 73 14.35 11.54 -3.18
C LYS A 73 15.11 10.59 -2.26
N ASN A 74 14.41 9.64 -1.65
CA ASN A 74 15.00 8.78 -0.63
C ASN A 74 15.90 7.66 -1.16
N GLY A 75 16.07 7.56 -2.48
CA GLY A 75 16.91 6.52 -3.09
C GLY A 75 16.20 5.21 -3.35
N LEU A 76 14.97 5.06 -2.93
CA LEU A 76 14.20 3.85 -3.20
C LEU A 76 13.64 3.92 -4.62
N LYS A 77 13.64 2.77 -5.30
CA LYS A 77 13.22 2.69 -6.69
C LYS A 77 11.89 1.99 -6.84
N ASN A 78 11.16 2.36 -7.89
CA ASN A 78 9.89 1.72 -8.24
C ASN A 78 10.15 0.38 -8.94
N ASP A 79 10.77 -0.53 -8.22
CA ASP A 79 11.06 -1.88 -8.69
C ASP A 79 9.85 -2.79 -8.49
N LYS A 80 9.85 -3.93 -9.15
CA LYS A 80 8.77 -4.90 -9.03
C LYS A 80 8.51 -5.25 -7.56
N TYR A 81 7.25 -5.23 -7.19
CA TYR A 81 6.74 -5.55 -5.84
C TYR A 81 7.04 -4.49 -4.78
N THR A 82 7.45 -3.28 -5.18
CA THR A 82 7.50 -2.16 -4.23
C THR A 82 6.15 -1.44 -4.21
N ILE A 83 5.87 -0.79 -3.07
CA ILE A 83 4.65 0.00 -2.91
C ILE A 83 5.03 1.48 -2.84
N ALA A 84 4.27 2.30 -3.56
CA ALA A 84 4.52 3.73 -3.66
C ALA A 84 3.21 4.50 -3.57
N MET A 85 3.29 5.80 -3.30
CA MET A 85 2.09 6.64 -3.19
C MET A 85 1.66 7.16 -4.55
N ALA A 86 0.39 6.97 -4.86
CA ALA A 86 -0.24 7.64 -5.99
C ALA A 86 -0.49 9.10 -5.61
N ARG A 87 -0.53 9.97 -6.61
CA ARG A 87 -0.73 11.41 -6.42
C ARG A 87 -1.21 12.04 -7.70
N THR A 88 -1.60 13.30 -7.63
CA THR A 88 -1.89 14.09 -8.83
C THR A 88 -0.58 14.59 -9.43
N SER A 89 -0.65 15.50 -10.38
CA SER A 89 0.54 16.11 -10.99
C SER A 89 1.34 16.96 -9.99
N ASP A 90 0.71 17.39 -8.90
CA ASP A 90 1.42 18.07 -7.81
C ASP A 90 2.23 17.05 -7.02
N PRO A 91 3.56 17.20 -6.94
CA PRO A 91 4.40 16.22 -6.24
C PRO A 91 4.03 16.02 -4.77
N ASP A 92 3.48 17.04 -4.11
CA ASP A 92 3.12 16.99 -2.69
C ASP A 92 1.62 16.85 -2.48
N SER A 93 0.95 16.08 -3.34
CA SER A 93 -0.49 15.90 -3.28
C SER A 93 -0.94 14.51 -2.81
N ALA A 94 -0.01 13.62 -2.46
CA ALA A 94 -0.36 12.26 -2.04
C ALA A 94 -1.17 12.27 -0.74
N THR A 95 -2.21 11.45 -0.69
CA THR A 95 -3.04 11.28 0.51
C THR A 95 -3.14 9.82 0.92
N ALA A 96 -4.07 9.07 0.36
CA ALA A 96 -4.33 7.69 0.78
C ALA A 96 -4.03 6.66 -0.30
N GLN A 97 -4.20 7.01 -1.58
CA GLN A 97 -4.06 6.03 -2.65
C GLN A 97 -2.61 5.60 -2.83
N PHE A 98 -2.44 4.33 -3.09
CA PHE A 98 -1.12 3.72 -3.30
C PHE A 98 -1.17 2.81 -4.51
N PHE A 99 0.02 2.45 -5.00
CA PHE A 99 0.10 1.41 -6.03
C PHE A 99 1.26 0.47 -5.72
N ILE A 100 1.11 -0.76 -6.21
CA ILE A 100 2.17 -1.77 -6.10
C ILE A 100 2.69 -2.00 -7.52
N ASN A 101 3.99 -1.84 -7.70
CA ASN A 101 4.63 -2.04 -9.00
C ASN A 101 4.66 -3.52 -9.34
N VAL A 102 4.26 -3.88 -10.55
CA VAL A 102 4.35 -5.27 -11.03
C VAL A 102 5.42 -5.43 -12.10
N ALA A 103 6.26 -4.41 -12.25
CA ALA A 103 7.44 -4.41 -13.12
C ALA A 103 8.41 -3.37 -12.56
N ASN A 104 9.63 -3.34 -13.10
CA ASN A 104 10.60 -2.31 -12.75
C ASN A 104 10.25 -1.05 -13.54
N ASN A 105 9.61 -0.11 -12.88
CA ASN A 105 9.08 1.10 -13.52
C ASN A 105 10.03 2.29 -13.29
N ASP A 106 11.19 2.25 -13.93
CA ASP A 106 12.25 3.24 -13.72
C ASP A 106 11.80 4.66 -14.02
N PHE A 107 10.85 4.83 -14.93
CA PHE A 107 10.35 6.17 -15.30
C PHE A 107 9.57 6.83 -14.15
N LEU A 108 9.22 6.10 -13.11
CA LEU A 108 8.55 6.64 -11.92
C LEU A 108 9.54 7.07 -10.84
N ASN A 109 10.83 6.81 -11.03
CA ASN A 109 11.84 7.13 -10.02
C ASN A 109 12.19 8.60 -10.05
N TYR A 110 12.60 9.11 -8.87
CA TYR A 110 13.10 10.47 -8.76
C TYR A 110 14.39 10.65 -9.55
N ASN A 111 14.50 11.77 -10.24
CA ASN A 111 15.75 12.25 -10.77
C ASN A 111 15.65 13.79 -10.87
N PRO A 112 16.75 14.52 -11.15
CA PRO A 112 16.69 15.99 -11.13
C PRO A 112 15.63 16.61 -12.02
N GLY A 113 15.18 15.90 -13.06
CA GLY A 113 14.13 16.40 -13.94
C GLY A 113 12.76 15.81 -13.68
N ASN A 114 12.61 15.00 -12.63
CA ASN A 114 11.37 14.27 -12.36
C ASN A 114 11.19 14.07 -10.85
N PRO A 115 10.13 14.69 -10.25
CA PRO A 115 9.89 14.54 -8.81
C PRO A 115 9.72 13.09 -8.35
N GLY A 116 9.29 12.19 -9.24
CA GLY A 116 9.12 10.78 -8.95
C GLY A 116 7.93 10.47 -8.06
N TYR A 117 7.75 9.18 -7.80
CA TYR A 117 6.71 8.65 -6.91
C TYR A 117 7.39 7.99 -5.72
N ALA A 118 6.96 8.37 -4.53
CA ALA A 118 7.63 7.96 -3.30
C ALA A 118 7.38 6.50 -2.96
N VAL A 119 8.41 5.68 -3.09
CA VAL A 119 8.39 4.29 -2.63
C VAL A 119 8.58 4.30 -1.12
N PHE A 120 7.77 3.52 -0.41
CA PHE A 120 7.82 3.49 1.05
C PHE A 120 7.78 2.08 1.63
N GLY A 121 7.89 1.06 0.80
CA GLY A 121 7.88 -0.32 1.28
C GLY A 121 7.91 -1.32 0.14
N ARG A 122 7.74 -2.58 0.49
CA ARG A 122 7.74 -3.67 -0.47
C ARG A 122 6.88 -4.82 0.01
N VAL A 123 6.46 -5.65 -0.94
CA VAL A 123 5.70 -6.86 -0.66
C VAL A 123 6.67 -7.93 -0.17
N THR A 124 6.39 -8.51 0.99
CA THR A 124 7.20 -9.59 1.56
C THR A 124 6.53 -10.94 1.43
N LYS A 125 5.19 -10.96 1.38
CA LYS A 125 4.41 -12.17 1.16
C LYS A 125 3.24 -11.85 0.27
N GLY A 126 2.85 -12.81 -0.58
CA GLY A 126 1.68 -12.65 -1.43
C GLY A 126 1.99 -12.06 -2.79
N THR A 127 3.23 -12.19 -3.27
CA THR A 127 3.56 -11.72 -4.63
C THR A 127 2.70 -12.43 -5.67
N GLU A 128 2.35 -13.71 -5.43
CA GLU A 128 1.44 -14.43 -6.32
C GLU A 128 0.04 -13.81 -6.33
N VAL A 129 -0.39 -13.23 -5.20
CA VAL A 129 -1.68 -12.52 -5.13
C VAL A 129 -1.60 -11.22 -5.93
N VAL A 130 -0.50 -10.49 -5.79
CA VAL A 130 -0.28 -9.26 -6.58
C VAL A 130 -0.31 -9.59 -8.07
N ASP A 131 0.37 -10.67 -8.47
CA ASP A 131 0.40 -11.10 -9.87
C ASP A 131 -0.99 -11.50 -10.37
N ALA A 132 -1.77 -12.18 -9.52
CA ALA A 132 -3.13 -12.58 -9.88
C ALA A 132 -4.02 -11.36 -10.08
N ILE A 133 -3.91 -10.37 -9.20
CA ILE A 133 -4.67 -9.12 -9.34
C ILE A 133 -4.28 -8.40 -10.63
N ALA A 134 -2.98 -8.38 -10.95
CA ALA A 134 -2.48 -7.70 -12.14
C ALA A 134 -2.99 -8.30 -13.44
N LYS A 135 -3.51 -9.53 -13.40
CA LYS A 135 -3.98 -10.24 -14.60
C LYS A 135 -5.49 -10.24 -14.77
N VAL A 136 -6.24 -9.63 -13.83
CA VAL A 136 -7.70 -9.62 -13.95
C VAL A 136 -8.14 -8.80 -15.15
N ARG A 137 -9.32 -9.11 -15.66
CA ARG A 137 -9.89 -8.35 -16.75
C ARG A 137 -10.32 -6.98 -16.27
N THR A 138 -10.05 -5.97 -17.09
CA THR A 138 -10.38 -4.59 -16.76
C THR A 138 -11.20 -3.97 -17.87
N GLY A 139 -11.84 -2.85 -17.55
CA GLY A 139 -12.62 -2.10 -18.50
C GLY A 139 -12.86 -0.69 -17.99
N ARG A 140 -13.67 0.05 -18.74
CA ARG A 140 -14.01 1.42 -18.37
C ARG A 140 -15.21 1.42 -17.45
N ARG A 141 -15.16 2.26 -16.43
CA ARG A 141 -16.26 2.40 -15.48
C ARG A 141 -16.45 3.88 -15.18
N GLY A 142 -17.47 4.49 -15.79
CA GLY A 142 -17.66 5.92 -15.71
C GLY A 142 -16.49 6.67 -16.37
N TRP A 143 -15.85 7.54 -15.59
CA TRP A 143 -14.72 8.33 -16.06
C TRP A 143 -13.38 7.60 -15.94
N TYR A 144 -13.38 6.38 -15.39
CA TYR A 144 -12.14 5.66 -15.05
C TYR A 144 -11.89 4.51 -16.00
N ASP A 145 -10.65 4.42 -16.48
CA ASP A 145 -10.19 3.33 -17.32
C ASP A 145 -9.43 2.31 -16.46
N ASP A 146 -9.27 1.10 -17.00
CA ASP A 146 -8.46 0.06 -16.37
C ASP A 146 -8.99 -0.38 -15.00
N VAL A 147 -10.31 -0.36 -14.85
CA VAL A 147 -10.97 -0.79 -13.62
C VAL A 147 -11.27 -2.28 -13.72
N PRO A 148 -10.91 -3.10 -12.73
CA PRO A 148 -11.28 -4.52 -12.74
C PRO A 148 -12.78 -4.72 -12.94
N LEU A 149 -13.15 -5.65 -13.81
CA LEU A 149 -14.56 -5.92 -14.09
C LEU A 149 -15.27 -6.47 -12.86
N GLU A 150 -14.55 -7.24 -12.03
CA GLU A 150 -15.04 -7.69 -10.74
C GLU A 150 -14.20 -7.01 -9.66
N ASP A 151 -14.87 -6.45 -8.68
CA ASP A 151 -14.19 -5.66 -7.64
C ASP A 151 -13.13 -6.48 -6.90
N ILE A 152 -11.92 -5.94 -6.82
CA ILE A 152 -10.85 -6.48 -6.01
C ILE A 152 -10.86 -5.68 -4.71
N VAL A 153 -11.39 -6.27 -3.65
CA VAL A 153 -11.67 -5.57 -2.41
C VAL A 153 -10.62 -5.86 -1.35
N ILE A 154 -10.14 -4.81 -0.70
CA ILE A 154 -9.36 -4.94 0.51
C ILE A 154 -10.37 -5.14 1.64
N LEU A 155 -10.52 -6.38 2.09
CA LEU A 155 -11.48 -6.72 3.14
C LEU A 155 -11.02 -6.16 4.47
N LYS A 156 -9.71 -6.17 4.72
CA LYS A 156 -9.13 -5.64 5.94
C LYS A 156 -7.67 -5.29 5.73
N ALA A 157 -7.25 -4.17 6.28
CA ALA A 157 -5.84 -3.78 6.34
C ALA A 157 -5.47 -3.64 7.82
N GLU A 158 -4.37 -4.28 8.24
CA GLU A 158 -3.99 -4.26 9.65
C GLU A 158 -2.49 -4.15 9.81
N ALA A 159 -2.09 -3.43 10.85
CA ALA A 159 -0.68 -3.31 11.20
C ALA A 159 -0.31 -4.47 12.12
N LEU A 160 0.72 -5.22 11.74
CA LEU A 160 1.21 -6.34 12.53
C LEU A 160 2.27 -5.82 13.49
N SER A 161 2.06 -6.06 14.77
CA SER A 161 2.94 -5.54 15.81
C SER A 161 4.33 -6.15 15.71
N GLN A 162 5.36 -5.30 15.76
CA GLN A 162 6.74 -5.75 15.89
C GLN A 162 6.92 -6.55 17.17
N GLY A 163 6.27 -6.12 18.22
CA GLY A 163 6.33 -6.82 19.49
C GLY A 163 5.80 -8.24 19.42
N LEU A 164 4.75 -8.44 18.66
CA LEU A 164 4.20 -9.79 18.47
C LEU A 164 5.19 -10.70 17.77
N ARG A 165 5.93 -10.14 16.82
CA ARG A 165 6.93 -10.89 16.11
C ARG A 165 8.12 -11.24 16.99
N ALA A 166 8.52 -10.27 17.79
CA ALA A 166 9.70 -10.40 18.62
C ALA A 166 9.47 -11.33 19.79
N GLN A 167 8.25 -11.29 20.30
CA GLN A 167 8.00 -12.14 21.41
C GLN A 167 7.57 -13.45 21.00
N PRO A 168 7.90 -13.98 21.00
CA PRO A 168 7.11 -14.90 20.76
C PRO A 168 6.32 -15.02 21.90
N ALA A 169 6.35 -14.78 22.11
CA ALA A 169 5.75 -14.92 22.93
C ALA A 169 5.27 -14.32 23.83
N PRO A 170 4.75 -14.35 23.89
CA PRO A 170 4.38 -13.76 24.74
C PRO A 170 4.28 -13.95 25.82
N GLY A 171 4.52 -14.41 25.88
CA GLY A 171 4.32 -14.53 26.78
C GLY A 171 5.06 -14.38 27.46
N GLU A 172 5.61 -14.29 27.40
CA GLU A 172 6.01 -13.97 28.05
C GLU A 172 6.17 -13.11 28.64
N ARG A 173 5.78 -12.67 28.47
CA ARG A 173 5.56 -11.83 29.04
C ARG A 173 5.44 -11.78 29.97
N THR A 174 5.47 -12.16 29.79
CA THR A 174 5.06 -12.24 30.67
C THR A 174 5.17 -12.34 31.54
N CYS A 175 5.41 -12.54 31.71
CA CYS A 175 5.19 -12.63 32.60
C CYS A 175 5.69 -12.31 33.25
N LYS A 176 6.13 -12.04 33.31
CA LYS A 176 6.29 -11.82 33.99
C LYS A 176 6.26 -11.47 34.76
N GLY A 177 6.13 -11.36 34.58
CA GLY A 177 5.76 -11.15 35.24
C GLY A 177 5.69 -11.32 35.96
N LYS A 178 5.69 -11.62 36.28
CA LYS A 178 5.43 -11.91 37.04
C LYS A 178 5.64 -11.86 38.06
N GLY A 179 5.70 -11.80 37.89
CA GLY A 179 5.66 -11.84 38.73
C GLY A 179 6.19 -11.98 39.44
N ILE A 180 6.48 -12.07 39.58
CA ILE A 180 6.63 -12.15 40.27
C ILE A 180 6.65 -11.95 41.04
N ALA A 181 6.51 -12.18 40.91
CA ALA A 181 6.29 -11.98 41.50
C ALA A 181 6.28 -11.81 41.86
#